data_fc7d6b1ddb56a71c04d206f900987735
#
_entry.id   fc7d6b1ddb56a71c04d206f900987735
#
_cell.length_a   1.000
_cell.length_b   1.000
_cell.length_c   1.000
_cell.angle_alpha   90.00
_cell.angle_beta   90.00
_cell.angle_gamma   90.00
#
_symmetry.space_group_name_H-M   'P 1'
#
loop_
_entity.id
_entity.type
_entity.pdbx_description
1 polymer ?
#
loop_
_entity_poly.entity_id
_entity_poly.type
_entity_poly.pdbx_seq_one_letter_code
_entity_poly.pdbx_strand_id
1 'polypeptide(L)'
;MKALILAGGRGKRLGTLTESANKCMLEVNGKPVIEYNIERACEMDEVDEIVIVVGFRAGDIINRYGTEYRNKKIAYVIQDEQKGLVHAIECSRNAIGNDDFILLLADEVLANSRHREMVHKFRDENLFGICGVMRQKELSKISRTYTVITDGNNNIYRLIEKPRKALNNWQGTGHCVFKNAIFSYIERTPVHPERGERELPDLIQAAIDDGQTVKIFDICDEYTNVNTEENLKEAEEILKKSK
;
A
#
# COMPACT_ATOMS: atom_id res chain seq x y z
N MET A 1 3.20 15.40 7.05
CA MET A 1 3.24 13.92 7.04
C MET A 1 4.08 13.39 5.89
N LYS A 2 4.47 12.11 5.88
CA LYS A 2 5.27 11.52 4.79
C LYS A 2 4.46 10.52 3.96
N ALA A 3 4.85 10.30 2.71
CA ALA A 3 4.39 9.16 1.92
C ALA A 3 5.42 8.04 2.02
N LEU A 4 4.99 6.84 2.40
CA LEU A 4 5.79 5.62 2.45
C LEU A 4 5.41 4.72 1.27
N ILE A 5 6.33 4.54 0.31
CA ILE A 5 6.11 3.70 -0.86
C ILE A 5 6.94 2.41 -0.72
N LEU A 6 6.29 1.25 -0.77
CA LEU A 6 6.99 -0.04 -0.66
C LEU A 6 7.26 -0.64 -2.03
N ALA A 7 8.53 -0.71 -2.42
CA ALA A 7 9.02 -1.16 -3.73
C ALA A 7 10.12 -2.24 -3.64
N GLY A 8 10.29 -2.92 -2.49
CA GLY A 8 11.36 -3.89 -2.25
C GLY A 8 11.18 -5.27 -2.88
N GLY A 9 9.98 -5.59 -3.38
CA GLY A 9 9.59 -6.94 -3.80
C GLY A 9 10.25 -7.42 -5.11
N ARG A 10 10.60 -8.72 -5.18
CA ARG A 10 11.20 -9.36 -6.38
C ARG A 10 10.24 -9.62 -7.54
N GLY A 11 8.93 -9.73 -7.28
CA GLY A 11 7.96 -10.06 -8.32
C GLY A 11 8.11 -11.45 -8.95
N LYS A 12 8.50 -12.47 -8.20
CA LYS A 12 8.82 -13.83 -8.69
C LYS A 12 7.77 -14.44 -9.63
N ARG A 13 6.49 -14.06 -9.51
CA ARG A 13 5.38 -14.56 -10.33
C ARG A 13 5.33 -14.00 -11.76
N LEU A 14 6.08 -12.95 -12.05
CA LEU A 14 6.19 -12.31 -13.36
C LEU A 14 7.28 -12.97 -14.24
N GLY A 15 7.96 -14.02 -13.74
CA GLY A 15 8.93 -14.81 -14.49
C GLY A 15 10.03 -13.95 -15.13
N THR A 16 10.24 -14.14 -16.43
CA THR A 16 11.29 -13.47 -17.20
C THR A 16 11.21 -11.95 -17.22
N LEU A 17 10.02 -11.35 -17.05
CA LEU A 17 9.83 -9.89 -17.03
C LEU A 17 10.55 -9.24 -15.85
N THR A 18 10.74 -9.97 -14.74
CA THR A 18 11.40 -9.45 -13.54
C THR A 18 12.80 -10.00 -13.29
N GLU A 19 13.34 -10.81 -14.20
CA GLU A 19 14.75 -11.22 -14.15
C GLU A 19 15.68 -10.03 -14.37
N SER A 20 15.31 -9.12 -15.26
CA SER A 20 16.12 -7.98 -15.70
C SER A 20 15.65 -6.62 -15.14
N ALA A 21 14.49 -6.54 -14.48
CA ALA A 21 13.93 -5.30 -13.97
C ALA A 21 13.22 -5.46 -12.61
N ASN A 22 13.17 -4.40 -11.80
CA ASN A 22 12.29 -4.38 -10.63
C ASN A 22 10.82 -4.42 -11.08
N LYS A 23 9.97 -5.19 -10.40
CA LYS A 23 8.55 -5.34 -10.71
C LYS A 23 7.82 -3.98 -10.86
N CYS A 24 8.12 -3.06 -9.97
CA CYS A 24 7.47 -1.75 -9.95
C CYS A 24 7.95 -0.81 -11.07
N MET A 25 9.01 -1.20 -11.79
CA MET A 25 9.53 -0.49 -12.97
C MET A 25 8.93 -1.01 -14.29
N LEU A 26 8.09 -2.04 -14.26
CA LEU A 26 7.33 -2.45 -15.43
C LEU A 26 6.38 -1.33 -15.83
N GLU A 27 6.24 -1.12 -17.14
CA GLU A 27 5.46 0.01 -17.66
C GLU A 27 4.00 -0.37 -17.92
N VAL A 28 3.12 0.55 -17.55
CA VAL A 28 1.69 0.55 -17.89
C VAL A 28 1.39 1.87 -18.58
N ASN A 29 0.89 1.83 -19.81
CA ASN A 29 0.68 3.01 -20.67
C ASN A 29 1.93 3.89 -20.79
N GLY A 30 3.13 3.28 -20.91
CA GLY A 30 4.41 3.98 -21.08
C GLY A 30 4.97 4.65 -19.83
N LYS A 31 4.45 4.30 -18.65
CA LYS A 31 4.88 4.84 -17.35
C LYS A 31 5.11 3.68 -16.36
N PRO A 32 6.25 3.65 -15.61
CA PRO A 32 6.47 2.67 -14.57
C PRO A 32 5.34 2.66 -13.52
N VAL A 33 4.95 1.46 -13.07
CA VAL A 33 3.83 1.30 -12.12
C VAL A 33 4.04 2.11 -10.84
N ILE A 34 5.27 2.14 -10.30
CA ILE A 34 5.59 2.93 -9.11
C ILE A 34 5.32 4.43 -9.31
N GLU A 35 5.48 4.95 -10.54
CA GLU A 35 5.37 6.38 -10.82
C GLU A 35 3.95 6.90 -10.59
N TYR A 36 2.93 6.07 -10.80
CA TYR A 36 1.55 6.42 -10.45
C TYR A 36 1.40 6.73 -8.96
N ASN A 37 2.08 5.98 -8.08
CA ASN A 37 2.04 6.22 -6.64
C ASN A 37 2.93 7.38 -6.20
N ILE A 38 4.07 7.61 -6.86
CA ILE A 38 4.89 8.81 -6.64
C ILE A 38 4.11 10.08 -7.01
N GLU A 39 3.41 10.08 -8.16
CA GLU A 39 2.57 11.21 -8.58
C GLU A 39 1.43 11.45 -7.59
N ARG A 40 0.75 10.40 -7.10
CA ARG A 40 -0.26 10.51 -6.05
C ARG A 40 0.27 11.16 -4.79
N ALA A 41 1.48 10.76 -4.36
CA ALA A 41 2.12 11.39 -3.21
C ALA A 41 2.41 12.89 -3.46
N CYS A 42 2.80 13.25 -4.68
CA CYS A 42 3.06 14.65 -5.05
C CYS A 42 1.78 15.51 -5.12
N GLU A 43 0.64 14.91 -5.47
CA GLU A 43 -0.66 15.60 -5.55
C GLU A 43 -1.24 15.98 -4.17
N MET A 44 -0.75 15.37 -3.09
CA MET A 44 -1.21 15.65 -1.72
C MET A 44 -0.36 16.75 -1.07
N ASP A 45 -0.98 17.89 -0.78
CA ASP A 45 -0.30 19.05 -0.14
C ASP A 45 0.20 18.70 1.27
N GLU A 46 -0.45 17.76 1.95
CA GLU A 46 -0.10 17.27 3.28
C GLU A 46 1.17 16.43 3.32
N VAL A 47 1.62 15.92 2.18
CA VAL A 47 2.85 15.13 2.06
C VAL A 47 4.04 16.06 1.86
N ASP A 48 4.99 16.05 2.79
CA ASP A 48 6.20 16.88 2.75
C ASP A 48 7.39 16.16 2.08
N GLU A 49 7.45 14.84 2.23
CA GLU A 49 8.55 14.00 1.78
C GLU A 49 8.04 12.60 1.38
N ILE A 50 8.68 12.00 0.39
CA ILE A 50 8.42 10.63 -0.05
C ILE A 50 9.55 9.73 0.46
N VAL A 51 9.22 8.67 1.18
CA VAL A 51 10.15 7.62 1.60
C VAL A 51 9.88 6.38 0.76
N ILE A 52 10.86 5.91 -0.01
CA ILE A 52 10.71 4.71 -0.83
C ILE A 52 11.54 3.58 -0.24
N VAL A 53 10.89 2.50 0.20
CA VAL A 53 11.59 1.29 0.62
C VAL A 53 11.89 0.47 -0.64
N VAL A 54 13.18 0.30 -0.91
CA VAL A 54 13.70 -0.45 -2.06
C VAL A 54 14.43 -1.70 -1.60
N GLY A 55 14.54 -2.70 -2.46
CA GLY A 55 15.24 -3.95 -2.16
C GLY A 55 15.82 -4.54 -3.44
N PHE A 56 15.15 -5.54 -4.02
CA PHE A 56 15.61 -6.13 -5.27
C PHE A 56 15.75 -5.07 -6.37
N ARG A 57 16.97 -4.98 -6.98
CA ARG A 57 17.31 -4.00 -8.02
C ARG A 57 16.99 -2.55 -7.61
N ALA A 58 17.33 -2.19 -6.39
CA ALA A 58 17.12 -0.83 -5.86
C ALA A 58 17.65 0.27 -6.80
N GLY A 59 18.77 0.01 -7.49
CA GLY A 59 19.38 0.94 -8.43
C GLY A 59 18.46 1.37 -9.58
N ASP A 60 17.53 0.50 -10.04
CA ASP A 60 16.61 0.84 -11.12
C ASP A 60 15.70 2.01 -10.72
N ILE A 61 15.22 1.99 -9.47
CA ILE A 61 14.33 3.03 -8.91
C ILE A 61 15.12 4.28 -8.57
N ILE A 62 16.24 4.12 -7.83
CA ILE A 62 17.08 5.24 -7.36
C ILE A 62 17.60 6.07 -8.53
N ASN A 63 18.14 5.40 -9.57
CA ASN A 63 18.70 6.07 -10.75
C ASN A 63 17.65 6.81 -11.58
N ARG A 64 16.39 6.31 -11.60
CA ARG A 64 15.33 6.95 -12.37
C ARG A 64 14.75 8.17 -11.69
N TYR A 65 14.54 8.12 -10.37
CA TYR A 65 13.82 9.19 -9.65
C TYR A 65 14.72 10.13 -8.87
N GLY A 66 15.99 9.75 -8.62
CA GLY A 66 16.93 10.60 -7.88
C GLY A 66 16.43 10.95 -6.47
N THR A 67 16.75 12.16 -6.01
CA THR A 67 16.41 12.61 -4.64
C THR A 67 15.25 13.59 -4.56
N GLU A 68 14.62 13.89 -5.71
CA GLU A 68 13.49 14.82 -5.79
C GLU A 68 12.59 14.49 -7.01
N TYR A 69 11.28 14.60 -6.84
CA TYR A 69 10.30 14.46 -7.92
C TYR A 69 9.17 15.48 -7.71
N ARG A 70 8.88 16.33 -8.73
CA ARG A 70 7.83 17.37 -8.69
C ARG A 70 7.84 18.18 -7.37
N ASN A 71 9.01 18.67 -6.96
CA ASN A 71 9.21 19.47 -5.74
C ASN A 71 8.98 18.72 -4.41
N LYS A 72 8.91 17.39 -4.43
CA LYS A 72 8.93 16.57 -3.21
C LYS A 72 10.28 15.86 -3.09
N LYS A 73 10.90 15.96 -1.92
CA LYS A 73 12.13 15.18 -1.62
C LYS A 73 11.82 13.70 -1.59
N ILE A 74 12.78 12.90 -2.07
CA ILE A 74 12.74 11.45 -2.00
C ILE A 74 13.88 10.95 -1.14
N ALA A 75 13.56 10.21 -0.10
CA ALA A 75 14.51 9.43 0.70
C ALA A 75 14.35 7.94 0.39
N TYR A 76 15.45 7.20 0.40
CA TYR A 76 15.44 5.76 0.16
C TYR A 76 15.83 4.98 1.40
N VAL A 77 15.15 3.88 1.63
CA VAL A 77 15.46 2.91 2.69
C VAL A 77 15.70 1.56 2.04
N ILE A 78 16.82 0.92 2.35
CA ILE A 78 17.14 -0.40 1.81
C ILE A 78 16.52 -1.47 2.70
N GLN A 79 15.71 -2.34 2.12
CA GLN A 79 15.24 -3.58 2.74
C GLN A 79 16.19 -4.70 2.30
N ASP A 80 17.23 -4.97 3.08
CA ASP A 80 18.26 -5.97 2.74
C ASP A 80 17.67 -7.38 2.73
N GLU A 81 16.88 -7.72 3.75
CA GLU A 81 16.20 -8.99 3.88
C GLU A 81 14.70 -8.84 3.57
N GLN A 82 14.20 -9.59 2.61
CA GLN A 82 12.80 -9.55 2.21
C GLN A 82 11.94 -10.43 3.12
N LYS A 83 11.62 -9.94 4.32
CA LYS A 83 10.78 -10.60 5.33
C LYS A 83 9.32 -10.11 5.31
N GLY A 84 8.82 -9.72 4.14
CA GLY A 84 7.44 -9.30 3.94
C GLY A 84 7.19 -7.79 4.08
N LEU A 85 5.90 -7.44 3.96
CA LEU A 85 5.44 -6.06 3.89
C LEU A 85 5.64 -5.31 5.21
N VAL A 86 5.27 -5.91 6.33
CA VAL A 86 5.40 -5.27 7.65
C VAL A 86 6.88 -5.03 8.01
N HIS A 87 7.79 -5.92 7.58
CA HIS A 87 9.23 -5.69 7.73
C HIS A 87 9.71 -4.50 6.89
N ALA A 88 9.16 -4.30 5.69
CA ALA A 88 9.47 -3.10 4.90
C ALA A 88 8.99 -1.81 5.60
N ILE A 89 7.81 -1.83 6.23
CA ILE A 89 7.35 -0.73 7.09
C ILE A 89 8.33 -0.52 8.24
N GLU A 90 8.73 -1.58 8.94
CA GLU A 90 9.67 -1.51 10.07
C GLU A 90 11.02 -0.86 9.68
N CYS A 91 11.59 -1.25 8.53
CA CYS A 91 12.81 -0.66 8.01
C CYS A 91 12.70 0.86 7.82
N SER A 92 11.52 1.37 7.49
CA SER A 92 11.29 2.80 7.26
C SER A 92 11.18 3.65 8.53
N ARG A 93 11.10 3.05 9.73
CA ARG A 93 10.87 3.74 11.01
C ARG A 93 11.72 4.99 11.19
N ASN A 94 13.02 4.89 10.98
CA ASN A 94 13.95 6.02 11.17
C ASN A 94 13.73 7.12 10.13
N ALA A 95 13.42 6.76 8.88
CA ALA A 95 13.16 7.72 7.81
C ALA A 95 11.81 8.41 7.98
N ILE A 96 10.80 7.71 8.50
CA ILE A 96 9.50 8.31 8.87
C ILE A 96 9.67 9.23 10.07
N GLY A 97 10.50 8.87 11.05
CA GLY A 97 10.72 9.67 12.26
C GLY A 97 9.47 9.71 13.14
N ASN A 98 9.01 10.91 13.48
CA ASN A 98 7.80 11.13 14.29
C ASN A 98 6.56 11.49 13.46
N ASP A 99 6.66 11.46 12.12
CA ASP A 99 5.57 11.83 11.26
C ASP A 99 4.50 10.74 11.13
N ASP A 100 3.24 11.12 11.04
CA ASP A 100 2.20 10.28 10.49
C ASP A 100 2.47 10.06 8.99
N PHE A 101 2.00 8.96 8.42
CA PHE A 101 2.31 8.65 7.04
C PHE A 101 1.16 7.97 6.28
N ILE A 102 1.16 8.20 4.97
CA ILE A 102 0.36 7.42 4.04
C ILE A 102 1.24 6.29 3.46
N LEU A 103 0.76 5.06 3.58
CA LEU A 103 1.34 3.86 2.97
C LEU A 103 0.78 3.68 1.57
N LEU A 104 1.65 3.46 0.59
CA LEU A 104 1.33 3.17 -0.80
C LEU A 104 2.13 1.94 -1.26
N LEU A 105 1.48 0.95 -1.86
CA LEU A 105 2.20 -0.18 -2.45
C LEU A 105 2.55 0.13 -3.91
N ALA A 106 3.83 0.06 -4.22
CA ALA A 106 4.39 0.46 -5.52
C ALA A 106 3.87 -0.36 -6.71
N ASP A 107 3.25 -1.50 -6.48
CA ASP A 107 2.70 -2.42 -7.48
C ASP A 107 1.17 -2.35 -7.60
N GLU A 108 0.53 -1.41 -6.92
CA GLU A 108 -0.92 -1.21 -6.98
C GLU A 108 -1.29 -0.04 -7.90
N VAL A 109 -2.31 -0.27 -8.72
CA VAL A 109 -2.88 0.70 -9.66
C VAL A 109 -4.35 0.93 -9.32
N LEU A 110 -4.71 2.18 -9.05
CA LEU A 110 -6.05 2.61 -8.68
C LEU A 110 -6.58 3.65 -9.68
N ALA A 111 -7.79 3.43 -10.18
CA ALA A 111 -8.49 4.40 -11.02
C ALA A 111 -9.39 5.32 -10.22
N ASN A 112 -9.44 6.60 -10.59
CA ASN A 112 -10.25 7.63 -9.94
C ASN A 112 -10.08 7.60 -8.41
N SER A 113 -8.83 7.59 -7.97
CA SER A 113 -8.49 7.42 -6.56
C SER A 113 -8.67 8.70 -5.75
N ARG A 114 -9.12 8.56 -4.52
CA ARG A 114 -9.51 9.63 -3.59
C ARG A 114 -8.56 9.72 -2.39
N HIS A 115 -7.25 9.69 -2.66
CA HIS A 115 -6.22 9.70 -1.59
C HIS A 115 -6.26 10.99 -0.76
N ARG A 116 -6.46 12.15 -1.40
CA ARG A 116 -6.53 13.44 -0.72
C ARG A 116 -7.69 13.46 0.28
N GLU A 117 -8.86 13.01 -0.14
CA GLU A 117 -10.04 12.92 0.72
C GLU A 117 -9.84 11.92 1.87
N MET A 118 -9.13 10.83 1.62
CA MET A 118 -8.78 9.87 2.67
C MET A 118 -7.85 10.49 3.72
N VAL A 119 -6.84 11.27 3.31
CA VAL A 119 -5.94 11.99 4.22
C VAL A 119 -6.68 13.05 5.01
N HIS A 120 -7.56 13.83 4.37
CA HIS A 120 -8.40 14.81 5.07
C HIS A 120 -9.26 14.14 6.14
N LYS A 121 -9.98 13.08 5.79
CA LYS A 121 -10.81 12.33 6.74
C LYS A 121 -10.01 11.77 7.91
N PHE A 122 -8.81 11.24 7.67
CA PHE A 122 -7.90 10.77 8.72
C PHE A 122 -7.57 11.87 9.73
N ARG A 123 -7.30 13.09 9.24
CA ARG A 123 -6.96 14.24 10.07
C ARG A 123 -8.18 14.81 10.80
N ASP A 124 -9.27 15.04 10.08
CA ASP A 124 -10.48 15.67 10.60
C ASP A 124 -11.12 14.85 11.72
N GLU A 125 -11.11 13.54 11.60
CA GLU A 125 -11.63 12.63 12.62
C GLU A 125 -10.57 12.18 13.64
N ASN A 126 -9.33 12.68 13.53
CA ASN A 126 -8.19 12.31 14.37
C ASN A 126 -8.05 10.78 14.57
N LEU A 127 -8.15 10.04 13.47
CA LEU A 127 -8.11 8.56 13.49
C LEU A 127 -6.71 8.05 13.83
N PHE A 128 -6.62 6.86 14.38
CA PHE A 128 -5.36 6.12 14.49
C PHE A 128 -4.89 5.58 13.13
N GLY A 129 -5.84 5.11 12.32
CA GLY A 129 -5.60 4.66 10.97
C GLY A 129 -6.85 4.73 10.11
N ILE A 130 -6.64 4.73 8.80
CA ILE A 130 -7.71 4.61 7.81
C ILE A 130 -7.21 3.72 6.66
N CYS A 131 -8.01 2.71 6.30
CA CYS A 131 -7.66 1.73 5.29
C CYS A 131 -8.45 2.01 4.00
N GLY A 132 -7.73 2.17 2.88
CA GLY A 132 -8.34 2.23 1.57
C GLY A 132 -8.94 0.87 1.20
N VAL A 133 -10.22 0.86 0.90
CA VAL A 133 -10.95 -0.31 0.40
C VAL A 133 -11.71 0.07 -0.86
N MET A 134 -12.12 -0.91 -1.63
CA MET A 134 -13.03 -0.70 -2.76
C MET A 134 -14.19 -1.69 -2.73
N ARG A 135 -15.28 -1.34 -3.39
CA ARG A 135 -16.40 -2.28 -3.59
C ARG A 135 -16.13 -3.19 -4.77
N GLN A 136 -15.79 -4.45 -4.47
CA GLN A 136 -15.50 -5.45 -5.48
C GLN A 136 -16.79 -6.10 -6.00
N LYS A 137 -16.94 -6.13 -7.33
CA LYS A 137 -18.08 -6.80 -7.99
C LYS A 137 -17.85 -8.32 -8.09
N GLU A 138 -16.60 -8.72 -8.30
CA GLU A 138 -16.21 -10.12 -8.42
C GLU A 138 -15.61 -10.62 -7.10
N LEU A 139 -16.43 -11.26 -6.27
CA LEU A 139 -16.05 -11.66 -4.91
C LEU A 139 -14.83 -12.58 -4.84
N SER A 140 -14.53 -13.33 -5.89
CA SER A 140 -13.34 -14.19 -5.98
C SER A 140 -12.02 -13.40 -5.92
N LYS A 141 -12.02 -12.14 -6.36
CA LYS A 141 -10.82 -11.28 -6.30
C LYS A 141 -10.44 -10.89 -4.86
N ILE A 142 -11.41 -10.86 -3.94
CA ILE A 142 -11.18 -10.51 -2.53
C ILE A 142 -10.23 -11.52 -1.85
N SER A 143 -10.26 -12.79 -2.26
CA SER A 143 -9.35 -13.82 -1.74
C SER A 143 -7.87 -13.59 -2.06
N ARG A 144 -7.55 -12.61 -2.91
CA ARG A 144 -6.17 -12.26 -3.27
C ARG A 144 -5.56 -11.19 -2.36
N THR A 145 -6.42 -10.49 -1.61
CA THR A 145 -6.05 -9.42 -0.68
C THR A 145 -6.70 -9.67 0.68
N TYR A 146 -7.27 -8.67 1.32
CA TYR A 146 -8.00 -8.83 2.56
C TYR A 146 -9.42 -8.26 2.46
N THR A 147 -10.27 -8.67 3.37
CA THR A 147 -11.59 -8.06 3.60
C THR A 147 -11.70 -7.53 5.02
N VAL A 148 -12.73 -6.71 5.25
CA VAL A 148 -12.96 -6.07 6.54
C VAL A 148 -14.38 -6.30 7.03
N ILE A 149 -14.58 -6.38 8.35
CA ILE A 149 -15.87 -6.34 9.01
C ILE A 149 -15.96 -5.00 9.74
N THR A 150 -16.99 -4.22 9.47
CA THR A 150 -17.18 -2.86 9.99
C THR A 150 -18.55 -2.67 10.63
N ASP A 151 -18.67 -1.63 11.45
CA ASP A 151 -19.97 -1.12 11.89
C ASP A 151 -20.60 -0.13 10.88
N GLY A 152 -21.75 0.43 11.25
CA GLY A 152 -22.46 1.44 10.45
C GLY A 152 -21.73 2.78 10.32
N ASN A 153 -20.70 3.02 11.12
CA ASN A 153 -19.85 4.23 11.11
C ASN A 153 -18.51 4.00 10.40
N ASN A 154 -18.36 2.88 9.71
CA ASN A 154 -17.14 2.47 9.02
C ASN A 154 -15.94 2.14 9.94
N ASN A 155 -16.14 1.98 11.24
CA ASN A 155 -15.08 1.51 12.13
C ASN A 155 -14.81 0.03 11.83
N ILE A 156 -13.53 -0.34 11.71
CA ILE A 156 -13.11 -1.73 11.47
C ILE A 156 -13.09 -2.48 12.80
N TYR A 157 -13.77 -3.62 12.86
CA TYR A 157 -13.67 -4.58 13.96
C TYR A 157 -12.74 -5.73 13.64
N ARG A 158 -12.72 -6.16 12.37
CA ARG A 158 -11.90 -7.30 11.96
C ARG A 158 -11.38 -7.13 10.54
N LEU A 159 -10.10 -7.47 10.35
CA LEU A 159 -9.50 -7.67 9.04
C LEU A 159 -9.24 -9.18 8.84
N ILE A 160 -9.45 -9.67 7.62
CA ILE A 160 -9.24 -11.09 7.30
C ILE A 160 -8.42 -11.15 6.02
N GLU A 161 -7.15 -11.55 6.19
CA GLU A 161 -6.20 -11.73 5.08
C GLU A 161 -6.57 -12.95 4.24
N LYS A 162 -6.65 -12.78 2.93
CA LYS A 162 -6.92 -13.83 1.93
C LYS A 162 -8.05 -14.77 2.34
N PRO A 163 -9.27 -14.25 2.58
CA PRO A 163 -10.37 -15.05 3.05
C PRO A 163 -10.68 -16.18 2.05
N ARG A 164 -10.90 -17.41 2.54
CA ARG A 164 -11.32 -18.53 1.69
C ARG A 164 -12.68 -18.28 1.01
N LYS A 165 -13.52 -17.48 1.64
CA LYS A 165 -14.82 -17.02 1.14
C LYS A 165 -15.00 -15.57 1.55
N ALA A 166 -15.35 -14.72 0.59
CA ALA A 166 -15.69 -13.33 0.88
C ALA A 166 -16.95 -13.26 1.75
N LEU A 167 -16.88 -12.48 2.83
CA LEU A 167 -18.01 -12.26 3.75
C LEU A 167 -18.89 -11.09 3.32
N ASN A 168 -18.32 -10.18 2.52
CA ASN A 168 -18.95 -9.00 1.98
C ASN A 168 -18.24 -8.62 0.66
N ASN A 169 -18.51 -7.43 0.13
CA ASN A 169 -17.91 -6.96 -1.11
C ASN A 169 -16.79 -5.92 -0.91
N TRP A 170 -16.30 -5.72 0.31
CA TRP A 170 -15.15 -4.89 0.57
C TRP A 170 -13.84 -5.64 0.30
N GLN A 171 -13.08 -5.12 -0.64
CA GLN A 171 -11.71 -5.55 -0.93
C GLN A 171 -10.73 -4.51 -0.39
N GLY A 172 -9.81 -4.94 0.45
CA GLY A 172 -8.74 -4.08 0.95
C GLY A 172 -7.66 -3.84 -0.09
N THR A 173 -7.11 -2.62 -0.08
CA THR A 173 -5.91 -2.24 -0.82
C THR A 173 -4.73 -2.11 0.14
N GLY A 174 -3.51 -1.98 -0.38
CA GLY A 174 -2.34 -1.66 0.45
C GLY A 174 -2.22 -0.18 0.81
N HIS A 175 -3.16 0.66 0.37
CA HIS A 175 -3.12 2.10 0.60
C HIS A 175 -3.85 2.44 1.91
N CYS A 176 -3.08 2.91 2.89
CA CYS A 176 -3.57 3.22 4.23
C CYS A 176 -2.92 4.50 4.76
N VAL A 177 -3.57 5.20 5.69
CA VAL A 177 -2.93 6.28 6.46
C VAL A 177 -2.85 5.86 7.92
N PHE A 178 -1.73 6.10 8.56
CA PHE A 178 -1.49 5.71 9.94
C PHE A 178 -0.87 6.83 10.77
N LYS A 179 -1.24 6.87 12.04
CA LYS A 179 -0.43 7.52 13.07
C LYS A 179 0.92 6.84 13.18
N ASN A 180 1.96 7.61 13.46
CA ASN A 180 3.31 7.08 13.72
C ASN A 180 3.33 5.94 14.75
N ALA A 181 2.45 6.02 15.73
CA ALA A 181 2.31 5.00 16.79
C ALA A 181 2.05 3.57 16.28
N ILE A 182 1.68 3.37 15.00
CA ILE A 182 1.52 2.03 14.39
C ILE A 182 2.81 1.19 14.49
N PHE A 183 3.98 1.83 14.47
CA PHE A 183 5.26 1.13 14.63
C PHE A 183 5.40 0.36 15.95
N SER A 184 4.71 0.78 17.01
CA SER A 184 4.75 0.08 18.32
C SER A 184 4.01 -1.25 18.29
N TYR A 185 3.17 -1.51 17.31
CA TYR A 185 2.40 -2.73 17.16
C TYR A 185 3.12 -3.82 16.34
N ILE A 186 4.24 -3.50 15.67
CA ILE A 186 4.95 -4.44 14.80
C ILE A 186 5.39 -5.70 15.57
N GLU A 187 6.00 -5.54 16.75
CA GLU A 187 6.46 -6.69 17.56
C GLU A 187 5.29 -7.53 18.10
N ARG A 188 4.12 -6.92 18.29
CA ARG A 188 2.89 -7.58 18.74
C ARG A 188 2.14 -8.28 17.60
N THR A 189 2.51 -8.00 16.34
CA THR A 189 1.90 -8.61 15.16
C THR A 189 2.38 -10.07 15.02
N PRO A 190 1.47 -11.03 14.90
CA PRO A 190 1.84 -12.43 14.76
C PRO A 190 2.57 -12.68 13.44
N VAL A 191 3.51 -13.61 13.45
CA VAL A 191 4.14 -14.13 12.23
C VAL A 191 3.24 -15.20 11.64
N HIS A 192 2.89 -15.07 10.37
CA HIS A 192 2.06 -16.06 9.68
C HIS A 192 2.79 -17.41 9.61
N PRO A 193 2.22 -18.51 10.15
CA PRO A 193 2.95 -19.76 10.35
C PRO A 193 3.47 -20.41 9.07
N GLU A 194 2.75 -20.27 7.95
CA GLU A 194 3.17 -20.88 6.69
C GLU A 194 4.06 -19.95 5.85
N ARG A 195 3.90 -18.63 5.93
CA ARG A 195 4.65 -17.66 5.12
C ARG A 195 5.90 -17.13 5.83
N GLY A 196 5.96 -17.23 7.16
CA GLY A 196 7.07 -16.70 7.95
C GLY A 196 7.13 -15.16 7.97
N GLU A 197 6.06 -14.48 7.56
CA GLU A 197 5.98 -13.02 7.44
C GLU A 197 4.86 -12.47 8.33
N ARG A 198 4.99 -11.20 8.75
CA ARG A 198 3.89 -10.45 9.36
C ARG A 198 3.07 -9.79 8.27
N GLU A 199 1.75 -9.90 8.38
CA GLU A 199 0.83 -9.35 7.37
C GLU A 199 0.29 -7.98 7.80
N LEU A 200 0.02 -7.10 6.83
CA LEU A 200 -0.53 -5.77 7.09
C LEU A 200 -1.88 -5.81 7.83
N PRO A 201 -2.84 -6.69 7.47
CA PRO A 201 -4.09 -6.80 8.21
C PRO A 201 -3.91 -7.19 9.67
N ASP A 202 -2.92 -8.04 9.99
CA ASP A 202 -2.64 -8.45 11.37
C ASP A 202 -1.99 -7.31 12.18
N LEU A 203 -1.13 -6.49 11.54
CA LEU A 203 -0.59 -5.27 12.14
C LEU A 203 -1.70 -4.29 12.52
N ILE A 204 -2.63 -4.05 11.61
CA ILE A 204 -3.77 -3.16 11.84
C ILE A 204 -4.68 -3.74 12.93
N GLN A 205 -4.91 -5.06 12.89
CA GLN A 205 -5.74 -5.75 13.89
C GLN A 205 -5.15 -5.63 15.30
N ALA A 206 -3.83 -5.72 15.44
CA ALA A 206 -3.18 -5.56 16.75
C ALA A 206 -3.44 -4.16 17.36
N ALA A 207 -3.54 -3.12 16.55
CA ALA A 207 -3.89 -1.79 17.01
C ALA A 207 -5.39 -1.69 17.38
N ILE A 208 -6.27 -2.29 16.59
CA ILE A 208 -7.72 -2.33 16.86
C ILE A 208 -8.02 -3.08 18.15
N ASP A 209 -7.37 -4.23 18.37
CA ASP A 209 -7.54 -5.05 19.58
C ASP A 209 -7.06 -4.31 20.84
N ASP A 210 -6.18 -3.32 20.68
CA ASP A 210 -5.71 -2.40 21.74
C ASP A 210 -6.61 -1.14 21.89
N GLY A 211 -7.76 -1.10 21.22
CA GLY A 211 -8.74 -0.02 21.33
C GLY A 211 -8.51 1.17 20.40
N GLN A 212 -7.58 1.07 19.44
CA GLN A 212 -7.35 2.14 18.47
C GLN A 212 -8.47 2.21 17.43
N THR A 213 -8.88 3.42 17.06
CA THR A 213 -9.91 3.62 16.04
C THR A 213 -9.30 3.60 14.64
N VAL A 214 -9.64 2.57 13.86
CA VAL A 214 -9.30 2.46 12.45
C VAL A 214 -10.59 2.36 11.63
N LYS A 215 -10.67 3.15 10.55
CA LYS A 215 -11.85 3.17 9.66
C LYS A 215 -11.53 2.69 8.26
N ILE A 216 -12.57 2.33 7.52
CA ILE A 216 -12.45 2.15 6.05
C ILE A 216 -12.73 3.46 5.33
N PHE A 217 -12.16 3.55 4.12
CA PHE A 217 -12.44 4.60 3.15
C PHE A 217 -12.56 3.97 1.74
N ASP A 218 -13.66 4.24 1.03
CA ASP A 218 -13.86 3.80 -0.36
C ASP A 218 -12.93 4.63 -1.26
N ILE A 219 -11.74 4.08 -1.57
CA ILE A 219 -10.62 4.85 -2.10
C ILE A 219 -10.62 5.00 -3.63
N CYS A 220 -11.23 4.07 -4.36
CA CYS A 220 -11.16 4.07 -5.83
C CYS A 220 -12.33 3.32 -6.47
N ASP A 221 -12.50 3.52 -7.77
CA ASP A 221 -13.55 2.87 -8.55
C ASP A 221 -13.11 1.51 -9.10
N GLU A 222 -11.85 1.39 -9.51
CA GLU A 222 -11.23 0.14 -9.99
C GLU A 222 -9.80 0.01 -9.43
N TYR A 223 -9.36 -1.23 -9.23
CA TYR A 223 -8.09 -1.57 -8.58
C TYR A 223 -7.51 -2.85 -9.17
N THR A 224 -6.19 -2.86 -9.34
CA THR A 224 -5.42 -4.08 -9.57
C THR A 224 -4.05 -4.00 -8.91
N ASN A 225 -3.49 -5.18 -8.58
CA ASN A 225 -2.14 -5.34 -8.06
C ASN A 225 -1.31 -6.10 -9.10
N VAL A 226 -0.27 -5.46 -9.64
CA VAL A 226 0.56 -6.00 -10.72
C VAL A 226 1.45 -7.13 -10.20
N ASN A 227 0.98 -8.37 -10.34
CA ASN A 227 1.68 -9.58 -9.93
C ASN A 227 1.88 -10.60 -11.08
N THR A 228 1.16 -10.42 -12.19
CA THR A 228 1.21 -11.28 -13.39
C THR A 228 1.11 -10.42 -14.64
N GLU A 229 1.41 -10.98 -15.81
CA GLU A 229 1.21 -10.27 -17.10
C GLU A 229 -0.26 -9.90 -17.35
N GLU A 230 -1.19 -10.73 -16.87
CA GLU A 230 -2.62 -10.42 -16.95
C GLU A 230 -2.96 -9.15 -16.15
N ASN A 231 -2.35 -8.98 -14.96
CA ASN A 231 -2.56 -7.78 -14.15
C ASN A 231 -1.96 -6.52 -14.80
N LEU A 232 -0.88 -6.64 -15.60
CA LEU A 232 -0.38 -5.49 -16.39
C LEU A 232 -1.43 -5.04 -17.40
N LYS A 233 -2.04 -5.96 -18.15
CA LYS A 233 -3.11 -5.64 -19.09
C LYS A 233 -4.34 -5.07 -18.39
N GLU A 234 -4.73 -5.65 -17.25
CA GLU A 234 -5.82 -5.13 -16.42
C GLU A 234 -5.53 -3.69 -15.96
N ALA A 235 -4.29 -3.40 -15.54
CA ALA A 235 -3.88 -2.06 -15.15
C ALA A 235 -3.98 -1.04 -16.32
N GLU A 236 -3.58 -1.44 -17.53
CA GLU A 236 -3.74 -0.61 -18.73
C GLU A 236 -5.21 -0.28 -19.01
N GLU A 237 -6.11 -1.27 -18.89
CA GLU A 237 -7.53 -1.09 -19.10
C GLU A 237 -8.18 -0.18 -18.05
N ILE A 238 -7.82 -0.36 -16.79
CA ILE A 238 -8.27 0.46 -15.66
C ILE A 238 -7.89 1.92 -15.89
N LEU A 239 -6.62 2.18 -16.25
CA LEU A 239 -6.13 3.56 -16.45
C LEU A 239 -6.68 4.23 -17.72
N LYS A 240 -7.03 3.47 -18.77
CA LYS A 240 -7.70 4.04 -19.97
C LYS A 240 -9.11 4.54 -19.67
N LYS A 241 -9.77 3.99 -18.65
CA LYS A 241 -11.12 4.38 -18.22
C LYS A 241 -11.12 5.51 -17.18
N SER A 242 -9.95 5.80 -16.59
CA SER A 242 -9.81 6.91 -15.63
C SER A 242 -9.97 8.25 -16.37
N LYS A 243 -10.82 9.12 -15.83
CA LYS A 243 -11.10 10.46 -16.36
C LYS A 243 -10.19 11.50 -15.72
#